data_055a0afb94c7102e04aae181b99e3ac5
#
_entry.id   055a0afb94c7102e04aae181b99e3ac5
#
_cell.length_a   1.000
_cell.length_b   1.000
_cell.length_c   1.000
_cell.angle_alpha   90.00
_cell.angle_beta   90.00
_cell.angle_gamma   90.00
#
_symmetry.space_group_name_H-M   'P 1'
#
loop_
_entity.id
_entity.type
_entity.pdbx_description
1 polymer ?
#
loop_
_entity_poly.entity_id
_entity_poly.type
_entity_poly.pdbx_seq_one_letter_code
_entity_poly.pdbx_strand_id
1 'polypeptide(L)'
;MTLSKNDFLTLRELALHPGISQRSISDATGLSLGSVNSAMKSLTNCNLIEGGAPSSEGLAALESYRVENAIILAAGLSSRFAPISYEKPKGLLKVRGEILIERQIEQLLAAGITDITVVVGYKKEYFFYLEDKFGVSIVVNPDYASRNNSSSIKCVEERLGNTYICSSDDYFTVNPFEQYVWKAYYAVEYAEGPTNEWCVETGTHDRITSVTIGGSDSWYMIGQVYFDRAFSDAYVPLLDAVYDSPATADKLWEHIYLDNIKHLDMTARRYPAGTIFEFDSLDEVRQFDPMFLENLDSEVFDNIVNVLGCEKSEIRDVYPLKQGLTNLSCHFATNEGEFVYRHPGIGTEAMIDRTSEAAAQRIAYELGIDDTFIFEDADRGWKISRFIPQARNLDPRNDAEVARAMKVARLVHDSDAALASTFDFYTEGKHYEKLLLEHGPIDVPGYQEMADLARRVKEYADADGAPVCLTHNDFFYLNFLLDENDHLYLIDWEYSGMADYASDFGTYVVCCECDEKEALRALEHYFDRKPTFEEVRHNFAYVALAGWCWYVWSLVKEAEGDFVGEWLYIYYNYAKKYLSKVIRWYDESFYTEG
;
A
#
# COMPACT_ATOMS: atom_id res chain seq x y z
N MET A 1 28.14 19.88 -30.31
CA MET A 1 29.39 19.05 -30.34
C MET A 1 29.37 18.18 -29.10
N THR A 2 29.47 16.86 -29.21
CA THR A 2 29.47 15.95 -28.06
C THR A 2 30.88 15.88 -27.47
N LEU A 3 31.05 16.21 -26.18
CA LEU A 3 32.32 16.10 -25.46
C LEU A 3 32.64 14.64 -25.15
N SER A 4 33.94 14.29 -25.15
CA SER A 4 34.35 13.03 -24.53
C SER A 4 34.20 13.17 -22.98
N LYS A 5 34.10 12.05 -22.25
CA LYS A 5 34.00 12.06 -20.78
C LYS A 5 35.15 12.86 -20.16
N ASN A 6 36.38 12.68 -20.66
CA ASN A 6 37.54 13.38 -20.10
C ASN A 6 37.51 14.89 -20.42
N ASP A 7 37.07 15.27 -21.64
CA ASP A 7 36.92 16.67 -22.03
C ASP A 7 35.82 17.33 -21.19
N PHE A 8 34.69 16.66 -21.02
CA PHE A 8 33.61 17.15 -20.17
C PHE A 8 34.07 17.38 -18.72
N LEU A 9 34.67 16.36 -18.08
CA LEU A 9 35.14 16.48 -16.69
C LEU A 9 36.16 17.60 -16.54
N THR A 10 37.09 17.74 -17.46
CA THR A 10 38.11 18.79 -17.45
C THR A 10 37.48 20.19 -17.62
N LEU A 11 36.57 20.34 -18.59
CA LEU A 11 35.90 21.62 -18.87
C LEU A 11 35.01 22.04 -17.71
N ARG A 12 34.31 21.07 -17.10
CA ARG A 12 33.45 21.29 -15.92
C ARG A 12 34.27 21.87 -14.75
N GLU A 13 35.40 21.22 -14.42
CA GLU A 13 36.23 21.70 -13.30
C GLU A 13 36.82 23.09 -13.57
N LEU A 14 37.20 23.40 -14.82
CA LEU A 14 37.63 24.72 -15.19
C LEU A 14 36.54 25.79 -15.07
N ALA A 15 35.28 25.40 -15.36
CA ALA A 15 34.15 26.31 -15.26
C ALA A 15 33.71 26.55 -13.80
N LEU A 16 33.72 25.52 -12.97
CA LEU A 16 33.32 25.60 -11.56
C LEU A 16 34.39 26.23 -10.68
N HIS A 17 35.66 26.06 -11.04
CA HIS A 17 36.81 26.50 -10.25
C HIS A 17 37.80 27.31 -11.09
N PRO A 18 37.52 28.58 -11.40
CA PRO A 18 38.39 29.40 -12.21
C PRO A 18 39.83 29.45 -11.69
N GLY A 19 40.80 29.14 -12.55
CA GLY A 19 42.21 29.11 -12.19
C GLY A 19 42.72 27.80 -11.54
N ILE A 20 41.87 26.76 -11.47
CA ILE A 20 42.25 25.44 -10.93
C ILE A 20 43.48 24.86 -11.69
N SER A 21 44.41 24.24 -10.96
CA SER A 21 45.54 23.55 -11.58
C SER A 21 45.18 22.22 -12.21
N GLN A 22 45.95 21.79 -13.23
CA GLN A 22 45.73 20.44 -13.82
C GLN A 22 45.86 19.31 -12.78
N ARG A 23 46.69 19.47 -11.76
CA ARG A 23 46.83 18.52 -10.68
C ARG A 23 45.57 18.45 -9.82
N SER A 24 44.98 19.59 -9.48
CA SER A 24 43.71 19.65 -8.74
C SER A 24 42.54 19.12 -9.57
N ILE A 25 42.55 19.33 -10.91
CA ILE A 25 41.56 18.67 -11.81
C ILE A 25 41.73 17.15 -11.77
N SER A 26 42.98 16.65 -11.81
CA SER A 26 43.27 15.23 -11.70
C SER A 26 42.74 14.65 -10.40
N ASP A 27 42.99 15.33 -9.28
CA ASP A 27 42.54 14.91 -7.95
C ASP A 27 40.99 14.94 -7.83
N ALA A 28 40.33 15.96 -8.36
CA ALA A 28 38.87 16.13 -8.32
C ALA A 28 38.12 15.15 -9.24
N THR A 29 38.69 14.81 -10.39
CA THR A 29 38.02 13.98 -11.41
C THR A 29 38.43 12.53 -11.38
N GLY A 30 39.51 12.17 -10.67
CA GLY A 30 40.13 10.83 -10.71
C GLY A 30 40.85 10.54 -12.03
N LEU A 31 40.96 11.50 -12.96
CA LEU A 31 41.68 11.36 -14.20
C LEU A 31 43.20 11.40 -13.95
N SER A 32 43.96 10.62 -14.70
CA SER A 32 45.43 10.78 -14.68
C SER A 32 45.84 12.18 -15.19
N LEU A 33 46.96 12.69 -14.70
CA LEU A 33 47.51 13.98 -15.18
C LEU A 33 47.71 13.99 -16.70
N GLY A 34 48.08 12.83 -17.29
CA GLY A 34 48.21 12.66 -18.73
C GLY A 34 46.87 12.80 -19.45
N SER A 35 45.80 12.23 -18.88
CA SER A 35 44.45 12.36 -19.42
C SER A 35 43.94 13.81 -19.34
N VAL A 36 44.18 14.50 -18.22
CA VAL A 36 43.84 15.94 -18.06
C VAL A 36 44.59 16.79 -19.08
N ASN A 37 45.92 16.56 -19.25
CA ASN A 37 46.70 17.29 -20.25
C ASN A 37 46.21 17.03 -21.69
N SER A 38 45.81 15.81 -22.00
CA SER A 38 45.25 15.45 -23.33
C SER A 38 43.87 16.13 -23.53
N ALA A 39 43.02 16.15 -22.52
CA ALA A 39 41.75 16.85 -22.57
C ALA A 39 41.93 18.37 -22.71
N MET A 40 42.86 18.98 -21.98
CA MET A 40 43.22 20.41 -22.14
C MET A 40 43.62 20.73 -23.56
N LYS A 41 44.45 19.87 -24.19
CA LYS A 41 44.86 20.08 -25.61
C LYS A 41 43.68 19.90 -26.57
N SER A 42 42.83 18.89 -26.35
CA SER A 42 41.60 18.68 -27.11
C SER A 42 40.68 19.89 -27.07
N LEU A 43 40.40 20.37 -25.87
CA LEU A 43 39.52 21.53 -25.61
C LEU A 43 40.12 22.83 -26.23
N THR A 44 41.45 23.03 -26.14
CA THR A 44 42.11 24.17 -26.78
C THR A 44 41.99 24.09 -28.31
N ASN A 45 42.23 22.92 -28.91
CA ASN A 45 42.13 22.74 -30.36
C ASN A 45 40.69 22.93 -30.88
N CYS A 46 39.70 22.70 -30.04
CA CYS A 46 38.30 22.93 -30.36
C CYS A 46 37.81 24.35 -29.99
N ASN A 47 38.69 25.24 -29.56
CA ASN A 47 38.39 26.59 -29.07
C ASN A 47 37.43 26.63 -27.86
N LEU A 48 37.34 25.55 -27.08
CA LEU A 48 36.51 25.50 -25.90
C LEU A 48 37.18 26.04 -24.66
N ILE A 49 38.51 26.16 -24.69
CA ILE A 49 39.29 26.86 -23.64
C ILE A 49 40.31 27.81 -24.29
N GLU A 50 40.51 28.96 -23.62
CA GLU A 50 41.50 29.96 -24.01
C GLU A 50 42.27 30.44 -22.77
N GLY A 51 43.59 30.49 -22.84
CA GLY A 51 44.40 30.88 -21.69
C GLY A 51 44.27 30.00 -20.45
N GLY A 52 43.76 28.77 -20.57
CA GLY A 52 43.52 27.85 -19.48
C GLY A 52 42.16 28.04 -18.77
N ALA A 53 41.30 28.87 -19.31
CA ALA A 53 39.92 29.07 -18.83
C ALA A 53 38.89 28.70 -19.90
N PRO A 54 37.65 28.35 -19.59
CA PRO A 54 36.60 28.11 -20.56
C PRO A 54 36.35 29.35 -21.42
N SER A 55 36.23 29.16 -22.72
CA SER A 55 35.78 30.20 -23.67
C SER A 55 34.24 30.32 -23.61
N SER A 56 33.67 31.32 -24.33
CA SER A 56 32.22 31.43 -24.53
C SER A 56 31.64 30.19 -25.18
N GLU A 57 32.35 29.62 -26.16
CA GLU A 57 31.99 28.38 -26.86
C GLU A 57 32.09 27.16 -25.91
N GLY A 58 33.11 27.15 -25.02
CA GLY A 58 33.27 26.13 -24.00
C GLY A 58 32.16 26.16 -22.97
N LEU A 59 31.75 27.30 -22.47
CA LEU A 59 30.62 27.46 -21.57
C LEU A 59 29.31 27.04 -22.27
N ALA A 60 29.08 27.44 -23.51
CA ALA A 60 27.92 27.04 -24.29
C ALA A 60 27.89 25.52 -24.55
N ALA A 61 29.05 24.88 -24.78
CA ALA A 61 29.14 23.43 -24.92
C ALA A 61 28.81 22.71 -23.59
N LEU A 62 29.20 23.28 -22.45
CA LEU A 62 28.93 22.73 -21.12
C LEU A 62 27.45 22.84 -20.76
N GLU A 63 26.76 23.91 -21.19
CA GLU A 63 25.32 24.11 -20.94
C GLU A 63 24.44 22.95 -21.44
N SER A 64 24.86 22.22 -22.50
CA SER A 64 24.13 21.03 -22.96
C SER A 64 24.14 19.85 -21.96
N TYR A 65 25.00 19.91 -20.95
CA TYR A 65 25.14 18.94 -19.86
C TYR A 65 24.60 19.48 -18.53
N ARG A 66 24.06 20.70 -18.53
CA ARG A 66 23.48 21.30 -17.34
C ARG A 66 22.24 20.52 -16.94
N VAL A 67 22.12 20.25 -15.63
CA VAL A 67 20.89 19.73 -15.04
C VAL A 67 19.83 20.82 -15.11
N GLU A 68 18.71 20.52 -15.74
CA GLU A 68 17.63 21.48 -15.96
C GLU A 68 16.70 21.51 -14.74
N ASN A 69 16.40 20.35 -14.18
CA ASN A 69 15.46 20.22 -13.07
C ASN A 69 15.70 18.91 -12.27
N ALA A 70 14.93 18.79 -11.18
CA ALA A 70 14.82 17.56 -10.41
C ALA A 70 13.35 17.21 -10.15
N ILE A 71 13.04 15.93 -10.14
CA ILE A 71 11.73 15.38 -9.81
C ILE A 71 11.90 14.47 -8.59
N ILE A 72 11.14 14.74 -7.51
CA ILE A 72 11.13 13.93 -6.31
C ILE A 72 9.80 13.17 -6.27
N LEU A 73 9.88 11.84 -6.29
CA LEU A 73 8.72 10.96 -6.23
C LEU A 73 8.29 10.76 -4.78
N ALA A 74 7.10 11.24 -4.42
CA ALA A 74 6.56 11.24 -3.06
C ALA A 74 5.08 10.79 -3.02
N ALA A 75 4.61 10.07 -4.02
CA ALA A 75 3.19 9.71 -4.16
C ALA A 75 2.81 8.39 -3.47
N GLY A 76 3.77 7.55 -3.09
CA GLY A 76 3.57 6.19 -2.60
C GLY A 76 2.88 6.09 -1.23
N LEU A 77 2.18 4.97 -0.99
CA LEU A 77 1.48 4.67 0.26
C LEU A 77 2.42 4.40 1.44
N SER A 78 3.67 4.06 1.18
CA SER A 78 4.69 3.71 2.22
C SER A 78 4.21 2.64 3.21
N SER A 79 3.46 1.65 2.75
CA SER A 79 2.77 0.65 3.59
C SER A 79 3.73 -0.13 4.51
N ARG A 80 4.97 -0.37 4.09
CA ARG A 80 6.01 -1.02 4.92
C ARG A 80 6.42 -0.20 6.16
N PHE A 81 6.04 1.08 6.21
CA PHE A 81 6.25 1.97 7.37
C PHE A 81 5.03 2.06 8.29
N ALA A 82 4.07 1.17 8.15
CA ALA A 82 2.99 1.07 9.11
C ALA A 82 3.54 0.86 10.54
N PRO A 83 2.97 1.48 11.60
CA PRO A 83 1.80 2.37 11.56
C PRO A 83 2.12 3.85 11.27
N ILE A 84 3.38 4.25 11.17
CA ILE A 84 3.76 5.67 10.96
C ILE A 84 3.18 6.22 9.65
N SER A 85 3.18 5.40 8.60
CA SER A 85 2.59 5.79 7.30
C SER A 85 1.08 6.06 7.38
N TYR A 86 0.40 5.57 8.42
CA TYR A 86 -1.01 5.90 8.66
C TYR A 86 -1.18 7.34 9.12
N GLU A 87 -0.17 7.94 9.73
CA GLU A 87 -0.19 9.33 10.22
C GLU A 87 0.42 10.30 9.21
N LYS A 88 1.59 9.97 8.64
CA LYS A 88 2.33 10.88 7.74
C LYS A 88 3.10 10.11 6.65
N PRO A 89 3.33 10.73 5.49
CA PRO A 89 4.15 10.15 4.42
C PRO A 89 5.60 9.91 4.86
N LYS A 90 6.22 8.83 4.33
CA LYS A 90 7.61 8.43 4.63
C LYS A 90 8.63 9.55 4.38
N GLY A 91 8.50 10.28 3.27
CA GLY A 91 9.41 11.40 2.95
C GLY A 91 9.41 12.54 3.96
N LEU A 92 8.42 12.60 4.87
CA LEU A 92 8.34 13.58 5.94
C LEU A 92 8.85 13.07 7.30
N LEU A 93 9.43 11.89 7.32
CA LEU A 93 10.07 11.37 8.53
C LEU A 93 11.30 12.20 8.89
N LYS A 94 11.48 12.43 10.19
CA LYS A 94 12.62 13.15 10.74
C LYS A 94 13.69 12.16 11.18
N VAL A 95 14.73 12.01 10.35
CA VAL A 95 15.86 11.12 10.59
C VAL A 95 17.10 11.95 10.93
N ARG A 96 17.77 11.62 12.02
CA ARG A 96 18.91 12.40 12.55
C ARG A 96 18.63 13.89 12.69
N GLY A 97 17.38 14.24 13.00
CA GLY A 97 16.96 15.60 13.21
C GLY A 97 16.55 16.37 11.95
N GLU A 98 16.65 15.78 10.76
CA GLU A 98 16.33 16.39 9.47
C GLU A 98 15.17 15.66 8.80
N ILE A 99 14.26 16.38 8.13
CA ILE A 99 13.17 15.80 7.34
C ILE A 99 13.74 15.32 6.00
N LEU A 100 13.51 14.06 5.64
CA LEU A 100 14.13 13.41 4.48
C LEU A 100 14.01 14.23 3.19
N ILE A 101 12.79 14.58 2.79
CA ILE A 101 12.56 15.32 1.55
C ILE A 101 13.12 16.75 1.61
N GLU A 102 13.05 17.40 2.78
CA GLU A 102 13.62 18.76 2.94
C GLU A 102 15.13 18.76 2.76
N ARG A 103 15.80 17.76 3.36
CA ARG A 103 17.25 17.56 3.19
C ARG A 103 17.63 17.37 1.73
N GLN A 104 16.88 16.57 0.97
CA GLN A 104 17.12 16.39 -0.46
C GLN A 104 16.95 17.69 -1.24
N ILE A 105 15.88 18.45 -0.97
CA ILE A 105 15.63 19.75 -1.61
C ILE A 105 16.78 20.70 -1.32
N GLU A 106 17.26 20.80 -0.07
CA GLU A 106 18.40 21.64 0.32
C GLU A 106 19.68 21.22 -0.41
N GLN A 107 19.93 19.92 -0.58
CA GLN A 107 21.08 19.42 -1.31
C GLN A 107 21.01 19.73 -2.82
N LEU A 108 19.83 19.63 -3.43
CA LEU A 108 19.59 20.03 -4.82
C LEU A 108 19.82 21.55 -5.01
N LEU A 109 19.24 22.37 -4.14
CA LEU A 109 19.45 23.83 -4.17
C LEU A 109 20.93 24.20 -3.97
N ALA A 110 21.64 23.52 -3.07
CA ALA A 110 23.08 23.72 -2.86
C ALA A 110 23.92 23.34 -4.09
N ALA A 111 23.44 22.40 -4.92
CA ALA A 111 24.05 22.07 -6.22
C ALA A 111 23.67 23.04 -7.35
N GLY A 112 22.85 24.06 -7.08
CA GLY A 112 22.38 25.04 -8.07
C GLY A 112 21.22 24.57 -8.94
N ILE A 113 20.49 23.52 -8.51
CA ILE A 113 19.29 22.98 -9.17
C ILE A 113 18.08 23.59 -8.46
N THR A 114 17.44 24.56 -9.11
CA THR A 114 16.36 25.36 -8.51
C THR A 114 14.97 25.04 -9.02
N ASP A 115 14.84 24.41 -10.20
CA ASP A 115 13.57 23.90 -10.70
C ASP A 115 13.36 22.48 -10.15
N ILE A 116 12.60 22.38 -9.05
CA ILE A 116 12.35 21.12 -8.35
C ILE A 116 10.84 20.88 -8.34
N THR A 117 10.44 19.69 -8.80
CA THR A 117 9.05 19.23 -8.78
C THR A 117 8.91 18.07 -7.81
N VAL A 118 7.93 18.14 -6.91
CA VAL A 118 7.56 17.04 -6.01
C VAL A 118 6.26 16.43 -6.52
N VAL A 119 6.30 15.16 -6.87
CA VAL A 119 5.10 14.41 -7.30
C VAL A 119 4.49 13.72 -6.08
N VAL A 120 3.29 14.13 -5.71
CA VAL A 120 2.60 13.69 -4.49
C VAL A 120 1.33 12.89 -4.81
N GLY A 121 0.88 12.06 -3.88
CA GLY A 121 -0.32 11.23 -4.02
C GLY A 121 -0.97 10.98 -2.66
N TYR A 122 -0.53 9.95 -1.95
CA TYR A 122 -1.01 9.65 -0.61
C TYR A 122 -0.70 10.78 0.37
N LYS A 123 -1.73 11.25 1.11
CA LYS A 123 -1.61 12.36 2.08
C LYS A 123 -0.87 13.58 1.50
N LYS A 124 -1.19 13.90 0.24
CA LYS A 124 -0.53 14.97 -0.54
C LYS A 124 -0.52 16.33 0.16
N GLU A 125 -1.56 16.62 0.95
CA GLU A 125 -1.73 17.88 1.69
C GLU A 125 -0.57 18.15 2.68
N TYR A 126 0.09 17.10 3.16
CA TYR A 126 1.25 17.23 4.05
C TYR A 126 2.50 17.80 3.38
N PHE A 127 2.55 17.79 2.04
CA PHE A 127 3.69 18.31 1.28
C PHE A 127 3.50 19.75 0.77
N PHE A 128 2.29 20.32 0.83
CA PHE A 128 2.00 21.61 0.20
C PHE A 128 2.84 22.75 0.76
N TYR A 129 3.23 22.70 2.03
CA TYR A 129 4.11 23.72 2.67
C TYR A 129 5.48 23.83 2.01
N LEU A 130 5.92 22.82 1.26
CA LEU A 130 7.21 22.83 0.56
C LEU A 130 7.27 23.92 -0.54
N GLU A 131 6.14 24.27 -1.14
CA GLU A 131 6.04 25.35 -2.12
C GLU A 131 6.45 26.69 -1.46
N ASP A 132 5.86 27.01 -0.33
CA ASP A 132 6.16 28.25 0.39
C ASP A 132 7.56 28.25 1.00
N LYS A 133 8.03 27.08 1.47
CA LYS A 133 9.31 26.98 2.18
C LYS A 133 10.51 26.98 1.23
N PHE A 134 10.42 26.32 0.09
CA PHE A 134 11.55 26.06 -0.80
C PHE A 134 11.35 26.55 -2.24
N GLY A 135 10.14 26.98 -2.61
CA GLY A 135 9.83 27.41 -3.97
C GLY A 135 9.74 26.25 -4.96
N VAL A 136 9.47 25.02 -4.50
CA VAL A 136 9.28 23.85 -5.35
C VAL A 136 7.89 23.86 -5.99
N SER A 137 7.69 23.08 -7.07
CA SER A 137 6.37 22.85 -7.68
C SER A 137 5.78 21.54 -7.18
N ILE A 138 4.49 21.52 -6.85
CA ILE A 138 3.77 20.30 -6.49
C ILE A 138 2.94 19.81 -7.68
N VAL A 139 3.06 18.53 -8.01
CA VAL A 139 2.23 17.84 -9.01
C VAL A 139 1.52 16.67 -8.33
N VAL A 140 0.19 16.60 -8.47
CA VAL A 140 -0.61 15.51 -7.89
C VAL A 140 -0.70 14.35 -8.89
N ASN A 141 -0.28 13.17 -8.48
CA ASN A 141 -0.52 11.94 -9.22
C ASN A 141 -1.92 11.40 -8.87
N PRO A 142 -2.89 11.41 -9.78
CA PRO A 142 -4.24 10.88 -9.51
C PRO A 142 -4.27 9.34 -9.44
N ASP A 143 -3.31 8.68 -10.08
CA ASP A 143 -3.28 7.22 -10.22
C ASP A 143 -2.47 6.52 -9.13
N TYR A 144 -2.03 7.25 -8.08
CA TYR A 144 -1.10 6.72 -7.06
C TYR A 144 -1.61 5.48 -6.33
N ALA A 145 -2.94 5.31 -6.21
CA ALA A 145 -3.57 4.19 -5.52
C ALA A 145 -3.73 2.96 -6.43
N SER A 146 -3.84 3.17 -7.74
CA SER A 146 -4.12 2.14 -8.74
C SER A 146 -2.90 1.73 -9.58
N ARG A 147 -1.83 2.53 -9.56
CA ARG A 147 -0.62 2.31 -10.36
C ARG A 147 0.63 2.60 -9.54
N ASN A 148 1.72 1.91 -9.89
CA ASN A 148 3.02 2.10 -9.24
C ASN A 148 3.72 3.39 -9.70
N ASN A 149 4.99 3.62 -9.31
CA ASN A 149 5.75 4.87 -9.52
C ASN A 149 5.91 5.29 -10.99
N SER A 150 5.69 4.38 -11.97
CA SER A 150 5.61 4.73 -13.39
C SER A 150 4.53 5.79 -13.65
N SER A 151 3.44 5.81 -12.88
CA SER A 151 2.39 6.83 -12.96
C SER A 151 2.89 8.20 -12.49
N SER A 152 3.77 8.23 -11.50
CA SER A 152 4.37 9.49 -11.04
C SER A 152 5.28 10.11 -12.10
N ILE A 153 6.05 9.29 -12.84
CA ILE A 153 6.83 9.78 -13.99
C ILE A 153 5.90 10.25 -15.10
N LYS A 154 4.81 9.52 -15.38
CA LYS A 154 3.81 9.91 -16.39
C LYS A 154 3.21 11.29 -16.13
N CYS A 155 2.92 11.63 -14.88
CA CYS A 155 2.37 12.96 -14.52
C CYS A 155 3.32 14.13 -14.85
N VAL A 156 4.60 13.88 -15.02
CA VAL A 156 5.64 14.90 -15.22
C VAL A 156 6.51 14.63 -16.46
N GLU A 157 6.06 13.78 -17.37
CA GLU A 157 6.84 13.38 -18.55
C GLU A 157 7.29 14.56 -19.41
N GLU A 158 6.50 15.62 -19.51
CA GLU A 158 6.83 16.85 -20.25
C GLU A 158 7.99 17.64 -19.62
N ARG A 159 8.33 17.35 -18.35
CA ARG A 159 9.46 17.97 -17.63
C ARG A 159 10.75 17.18 -17.76
N LEU A 160 10.69 15.97 -18.31
CA LEU A 160 11.87 15.13 -18.49
C LEU A 160 12.81 15.73 -19.54
N GLY A 161 14.06 15.84 -19.17
CA GLY A 161 15.14 16.38 -20.01
C GLY A 161 16.47 15.96 -19.42
N ASN A 162 17.30 16.91 -19.04
CA ASN A 162 18.47 16.71 -18.18
C ASN A 162 17.99 16.75 -16.72
N THR A 163 17.44 15.65 -16.22
CA THR A 163 16.59 15.62 -15.02
C THR A 163 17.11 14.62 -13.98
N TYR A 164 17.21 15.05 -12.73
CA TYR A 164 17.33 14.09 -11.63
C TYR A 164 15.97 13.51 -11.28
N ILE A 165 15.93 12.20 -11.08
CA ILE A 165 14.80 11.47 -10.51
C ILE A 165 15.22 10.95 -9.13
N CYS A 166 14.49 11.31 -8.09
CA CYS A 166 14.81 10.98 -6.71
C CYS A 166 13.60 10.34 -6.03
N SER A 167 13.83 9.47 -5.07
CA SER A 167 12.82 8.98 -4.13
C SER A 167 12.79 9.88 -2.89
N SER A 168 11.60 10.19 -2.37
CA SER A 168 11.46 11.16 -1.25
C SER A 168 12.02 10.66 0.09
N ASP A 169 12.36 9.40 0.16
CA ASP A 169 12.82 8.66 1.34
C ASP A 169 14.31 8.33 1.33
N ASP A 170 15.04 8.78 0.31
CA ASP A 170 16.49 8.69 0.29
C ASP A 170 17.15 9.65 1.31
N TYR A 171 18.17 9.16 1.99
CA TYR A 171 19.04 9.95 2.83
C TYR A 171 20.49 9.91 2.30
N PHE A 172 21.00 11.05 1.85
CA PHE A 172 22.38 11.16 1.37
C PHE A 172 23.27 11.74 2.47
N THR A 173 24.29 10.99 2.90
CA THR A 173 25.24 11.46 3.93
C THR A 173 26.12 12.60 3.44
N VAL A 174 26.39 12.63 2.15
CA VAL A 174 27.05 13.73 1.42
C VAL A 174 26.20 14.12 0.23
N ASN A 175 26.29 15.36 -0.22
CA ASN A 175 25.50 15.82 -1.36
C ASN A 175 25.96 15.12 -2.65
N PRO A 176 25.11 14.28 -3.30
CA PRO A 176 25.47 13.56 -4.51
C PRO A 176 25.17 14.35 -5.80
N PHE A 177 24.47 15.49 -5.68
CA PHE A 177 23.99 16.26 -6.81
C PHE A 177 25.06 17.15 -7.41
N GLU A 178 25.07 17.26 -8.72
CA GLU A 178 26.01 18.06 -9.50
C GLU A 178 25.24 18.95 -10.49
N GLN A 179 25.73 20.16 -10.72
CA GLN A 179 25.13 21.11 -11.65
C GLN A 179 25.23 20.66 -13.12
N TYR A 180 26.30 19.91 -13.46
CA TYR A 180 26.55 19.40 -14.79
C TYR A 180 26.83 17.90 -14.73
N VAL A 181 26.14 17.12 -15.53
CA VAL A 181 26.27 15.65 -15.59
C VAL A 181 26.50 15.20 -17.02
N TRP A 182 27.46 14.30 -17.21
CA TRP A 182 27.91 13.92 -18.56
C TRP A 182 26.91 13.05 -19.30
N LYS A 183 26.25 12.09 -18.61
CA LYS A 183 25.40 11.07 -19.22
C LYS A 183 24.41 10.51 -18.21
N ALA A 184 23.32 9.96 -18.69
CA ALA A 184 22.35 9.25 -17.88
C ALA A 184 23.01 8.17 -17.01
N TYR A 185 22.65 8.13 -15.73
CA TYR A 185 23.18 7.15 -14.78
C TYR A 185 22.16 6.76 -13.71
N TYR A 186 22.34 5.55 -13.18
CA TYR A 186 21.76 5.11 -11.91
C TYR A 186 22.84 5.06 -10.84
N ALA A 187 22.59 5.60 -9.66
CA ALA A 187 23.51 5.48 -8.53
C ALA A 187 23.54 4.02 -8.05
N VAL A 188 24.75 3.55 -7.71
CA VAL A 188 24.95 2.18 -7.22
C VAL A 188 25.91 2.17 -6.04
N GLU A 189 25.63 1.29 -5.05
CA GLU A 189 26.55 0.93 -3.98
C GLU A 189 26.92 -0.55 -4.05
N TYR A 190 27.98 -0.96 -3.36
CA TYR A 190 28.43 -2.34 -3.33
C TYR A 190 27.91 -3.06 -2.10
N ALA A 191 27.17 -4.16 -2.30
CA ALA A 191 26.76 -5.05 -1.25
C ALA A 191 27.85 -6.10 -0.99
N GLU A 192 28.32 -6.22 0.25
CA GLU A 192 29.14 -7.32 0.71
C GLU A 192 28.25 -8.47 1.19
N GLY A 193 28.45 -9.67 0.64
CA GLY A 193 27.63 -10.83 0.92
C GLY A 193 26.28 -10.83 0.17
N PRO A 194 25.32 -11.67 0.60
CA PRO A 194 24.03 -11.81 -0.07
C PRO A 194 23.17 -10.56 0.09
N THR A 195 22.45 -10.20 -0.98
CA THR A 195 21.49 -9.09 -1.02
C THR A 195 20.26 -9.47 -1.84
N ASN A 196 19.11 -8.86 -1.53
CA ASN A 196 17.88 -8.98 -2.30
C ASN A 196 17.65 -7.77 -3.23
N GLU A 197 18.62 -6.84 -3.25
CA GLU A 197 18.55 -5.63 -4.05
C GLU A 197 18.70 -5.89 -5.56
N TRP A 198 18.46 -4.87 -6.36
CA TRP A 198 18.58 -4.93 -7.81
C TRP A 198 20.04 -4.81 -8.24
N CYS A 199 20.69 -5.95 -8.39
CA CYS A 199 22.10 -6.06 -8.74
C CYS A 199 22.35 -5.77 -10.21
N VAL A 200 23.37 -4.94 -10.50
CA VAL A 200 23.71 -4.52 -11.87
C VAL A 200 24.96 -5.19 -12.37
N GLU A 201 24.95 -5.58 -13.64
CA GLU A 201 26.14 -5.89 -14.41
C GLU A 201 26.46 -4.74 -15.36
N THR A 202 27.74 -4.40 -15.48
CA THR A 202 28.20 -3.32 -16.33
C THR A 202 29.12 -3.81 -17.43
N GLY A 203 28.94 -3.26 -18.63
CA GLY A 203 29.83 -3.44 -19.75
C GLY A 203 30.90 -2.35 -19.86
N THR A 204 31.34 -2.06 -21.07
CA THR A 204 32.32 -0.99 -21.35
C THR A 204 31.77 0.38 -20.95
N HIS A 205 32.64 1.22 -20.37
CA HIS A 205 32.30 2.58 -19.91
C HIS A 205 31.18 2.62 -18.85
N ASP A 206 31.13 1.60 -18.00
CA ASP A 206 30.16 1.46 -16.92
C ASP A 206 28.69 1.40 -17.37
N ARG A 207 28.43 1.11 -18.67
CA ARG A 207 27.06 0.94 -19.15
C ARG A 207 26.39 -0.24 -18.46
N ILE A 208 25.20 -0.05 -17.94
CA ILE A 208 24.37 -1.13 -17.35
C ILE A 208 23.90 -2.03 -18.50
N THR A 209 24.20 -3.32 -18.41
CA THR A 209 23.89 -4.32 -19.45
C THR A 209 22.82 -5.31 -19.01
N SER A 210 22.73 -5.58 -17.73
CA SER A 210 21.68 -6.41 -17.12
C SER A 210 21.46 -6.00 -15.67
N VAL A 211 20.27 -6.31 -15.17
CA VAL A 211 19.89 -6.14 -13.76
C VAL A 211 19.19 -7.42 -13.31
N THR A 212 19.55 -7.92 -12.14
CA THR A 212 18.97 -9.12 -11.53
C THR A 212 18.55 -8.82 -10.10
N ILE A 213 17.36 -9.27 -9.71
CA ILE A 213 16.92 -9.14 -8.32
C ILE A 213 17.62 -10.20 -7.49
N GLY A 214 18.31 -9.76 -6.43
CA GLY A 214 19.13 -10.61 -5.56
C GLY A 214 20.49 -10.95 -6.15
N GLY A 215 21.46 -11.18 -5.26
CA GLY A 215 22.83 -11.51 -5.61
C GLY A 215 23.73 -11.63 -4.39
N SER A 216 25.03 -11.65 -4.61
CA SER A 216 26.06 -11.61 -3.57
C SER A 216 27.28 -10.90 -4.08
N ASP A 217 27.92 -10.10 -3.22
CA ASP A 217 29.15 -9.38 -3.55
C ASP A 217 29.02 -8.57 -4.86
N SER A 218 27.98 -7.73 -4.95
CA SER A 218 27.53 -7.13 -6.21
C SER A 218 27.22 -5.64 -6.05
N TRP A 219 27.36 -4.88 -7.13
CA TRP A 219 26.84 -3.51 -7.21
C TRP A 219 25.32 -3.56 -7.37
N TYR A 220 24.58 -2.76 -6.61
CA TYR A 220 23.12 -2.69 -6.65
C TYR A 220 22.61 -1.27 -6.82
N MET A 221 21.44 -1.12 -7.42
CA MET A 221 20.78 0.15 -7.67
C MET A 221 20.23 0.72 -6.36
N ILE A 222 20.54 1.99 -6.07
CA ILE A 222 20.07 2.71 -4.88
C ILE A 222 20.13 4.22 -5.11
N GLY A 223 19.15 4.94 -4.58
CA GLY A 223 19.15 6.40 -4.55
C GLY A 223 18.83 7.06 -5.89
N GLN A 224 19.46 8.23 -6.12
CA GLN A 224 19.12 9.08 -7.24
C GLN A 224 19.51 8.53 -8.61
N VAL A 225 18.70 8.88 -9.60
CA VAL A 225 18.92 8.62 -11.02
C VAL A 225 19.01 9.94 -11.76
N TYR A 226 19.83 9.98 -12.80
CA TYR A 226 19.89 11.10 -13.73
C TYR A 226 19.54 10.65 -15.14
N PHE A 227 18.55 11.29 -15.73
CA PHE A 227 18.23 11.17 -17.15
C PHE A 227 18.89 12.32 -17.90
N ASP A 228 19.70 12.02 -18.90
CA ASP A 228 20.06 13.03 -19.89
C ASP A 228 18.93 13.19 -20.92
N ARG A 229 18.97 14.24 -21.71
CA ARG A 229 17.93 14.52 -22.70
C ARG A 229 17.75 13.37 -23.69
N ALA A 230 18.82 12.73 -24.12
CA ALA A 230 18.73 11.61 -25.06
C ALA A 230 18.03 10.39 -24.44
N PHE A 231 18.28 10.13 -23.17
CA PHE A 231 17.57 9.10 -22.42
C PHE A 231 16.09 9.46 -22.26
N SER A 232 15.78 10.68 -21.85
CA SER A 232 14.41 11.18 -21.67
C SER A 232 13.61 11.09 -22.97
N ASP A 233 14.16 11.57 -24.07
CA ASP A 233 13.52 11.54 -25.40
C ASP A 233 13.25 10.10 -25.89
N ALA A 234 14.09 9.14 -25.49
CA ALA A 234 13.90 7.73 -25.83
C ALA A 234 12.94 7.01 -24.87
N TYR A 235 12.90 7.40 -23.60
CA TYR A 235 12.11 6.74 -22.55
C TYR A 235 10.61 7.10 -22.63
N VAL A 236 10.26 8.39 -22.82
CA VAL A 236 8.86 8.86 -22.82
C VAL A 236 7.97 8.09 -23.81
N PRO A 237 8.35 7.87 -25.09
CA PRO A 237 7.52 7.08 -26.01
C PRO A 237 7.32 5.62 -25.58
N LEU A 238 8.28 5.04 -24.83
CA LEU A 238 8.18 3.67 -24.31
C LEU A 238 7.21 3.61 -23.13
N LEU A 239 7.21 4.61 -22.25
CA LEU A 239 6.24 4.77 -21.19
C LEU A 239 4.83 4.91 -21.78
N ASP A 240 4.63 5.81 -22.75
CA ASP A 240 3.34 6.04 -23.41
C ASP A 240 2.76 4.77 -24.04
N ALA A 241 3.62 4.00 -24.70
CA ALA A 241 3.18 2.79 -25.40
C ALA A 241 2.60 1.70 -24.47
N VAL A 242 2.96 1.73 -23.18
CA VAL A 242 2.56 0.68 -22.22
C VAL A 242 1.65 1.19 -21.09
N TYR A 243 1.54 2.52 -20.91
CA TYR A 243 0.89 3.09 -19.74
C TYR A 243 -0.56 2.66 -19.58
N ASP A 244 -1.37 2.72 -20.64
CA ASP A 244 -2.82 2.44 -20.56
C ASP A 244 -3.15 0.94 -20.40
N SER A 245 -2.16 0.06 -20.46
CA SER A 245 -2.38 -1.38 -20.27
C SER A 245 -2.59 -1.72 -18.78
N PRO A 246 -3.67 -2.40 -18.40
CA PRO A 246 -3.86 -2.87 -17.02
C PRO A 246 -2.71 -3.78 -16.53
N ALA A 247 -2.10 -4.55 -17.44
CA ALA A 247 -0.97 -5.44 -17.12
C ALA A 247 0.31 -4.70 -16.67
N THR A 248 0.35 -3.38 -16.80
CA THR A 248 1.49 -2.53 -16.41
C THR A 248 1.20 -1.68 -15.16
N ALA A 249 0.04 -1.86 -14.53
CA ALA A 249 -0.34 -1.08 -13.34
C ALA A 249 0.70 -1.20 -12.21
N ASP A 250 1.20 -2.40 -11.96
CA ASP A 250 2.20 -2.67 -10.91
C ASP A 250 3.64 -2.39 -11.34
N LYS A 251 3.88 -1.96 -12.58
CA LYS A 251 5.24 -1.71 -13.05
C LYS A 251 5.81 -0.43 -12.45
N LEU A 252 7.03 -0.57 -11.91
CA LEU A 252 7.92 0.55 -11.65
C LEU A 252 8.41 1.14 -12.98
N TRP A 253 8.83 2.41 -12.99
CA TRP A 253 9.45 3.03 -14.16
C TRP A 253 10.74 2.28 -14.57
N GLU A 254 11.44 1.70 -13.60
CA GLU A 254 12.63 0.86 -13.80
C GLU A 254 12.34 -0.39 -14.62
N HIS A 255 11.16 -1.01 -14.44
CA HIS A 255 10.78 -2.17 -15.26
C HIS A 255 10.66 -1.80 -16.75
N ILE A 256 10.16 -0.59 -17.06
CA ILE A 256 10.10 -0.11 -18.44
C ILE A 256 11.51 0.09 -19.01
N TYR A 257 12.43 0.62 -18.20
CA TYR A 257 13.84 0.72 -18.55
C TYR A 257 14.44 -0.67 -18.82
N LEU A 258 14.23 -1.64 -17.92
CA LEU A 258 14.80 -2.99 -18.04
C LEU A 258 14.27 -3.74 -19.27
N ASP A 259 12.98 -3.63 -19.55
CA ASP A 259 12.37 -4.21 -20.75
C ASP A 259 13.02 -3.66 -22.04
N ASN A 260 13.60 -2.46 -21.98
CA ASN A 260 14.19 -1.73 -23.08
C ASN A 260 15.70 -1.42 -22.92
N ILE A 261 16.41 -2.10 -22.02
CA ILE A 261 17.79 -1.83 -21.63
C ILE A 261 18.79 -1.79 -22.80
N LYS A 262 18.48 -2.48 -23.91
CA LYS A 262 19.31 -2.48 -25.13
C LYS A 262 19.21 -1.17 -25.90
N HIS A 263 18.14 -0.44 -25.76
CA HIS A 263 17.81 0.79 -26.48
C HIS A 263 18.02 2.05 -25.63
N LEU A 264 18.02 1.89 -24.31
CA LEU A 264 18.23 2.96 -23.35
C LEU A 264 19.66 2.89 -22.80
N ASP A 265 20.42 3.97 -22.94
CA ASP A 265 21.85 4.02 -22.61
C ASP A 265 22.05 4.68 -21.24
N MET A 266 22.16 3.88 -20.18
CA MET A 266 22.37 4.31 -18.80
C MET A 266 23.65 3.70 -18.24
N THR A 267 24.38 4.46 -17.42
CA THR A 267 25.62 4.02 -16.77
C THR A 267 25.42 3.81 -15.27
N ALA A 268 26.22 2.95 -14.67
CA ALA A 268 26.30 2.81 -13.21
C ALA A 268 27.26 3.85 -12.64
N ARG A 269 26.77 4.69 -11.71
CA ARG A 269 27.62 5.63 -10.97
C ARG A 269 27.86 5.10 -9.57
N ARG A 270 29.09 4.65 -9.32
CA ARG A 270 29.47 4.01 -8.07
C ARG A 270 29.69 5.02 -6.94
N TYR A 271 29.05 4.78 -5.80
CA TYR A 271 29.24 5.50 -4.57
C TYR A 271 29.88 4.58 -3.50
N PRO A 272 30.68 5.14 -2.59
CA PRO A 272 31.14 4.39 -1.41
C PRO A 272 29.97 3.92 -0.57
N ALA A 273 30.08 2.72 0.00
CA ALA A 273 29.06 2.18 0.92
C ALA A 273 28.75 3.15 2.06
N GLY A 274 27.46 3.32 2.36
CA GLY A 274 27.00 4.27 3.38
C GLY A 274 26.97 5.73 2.95
N THR A 275 27.02 6.00 1.65
CA THR A 275 26.74 7.33 1.08
C THR A 275 25.25 7.57 0.96
N ILE A 276 24.51 6.55 0.55
CA ILE A 276 23.08 6.57 0.24
C ILE A 276 22.36 5.58 1.17
N PHE A 277 21.28 6.01 1.75
CA PHE A 277 20.37 5.15 2.51
C PHE A 277 18.97 5.32 1.96
N GLU A 278 18.35 4.24 1.60
CA GLU A 278 16.93 4.12 1.28
C GLU A 278 16.32 3.21 2.35
N PHE A 279 15.35 3.73 3.09
CA PHE A 279 14.78 2.99 4.20
C PHE A 279 13.54 2.23 3.75
N ASP A 280 13.57 0.91 3.83
CA ASP A 280 12.45 0.04 3.49
C ASP A 280 11.60 -0.34 4.70
N SER A 281 12.17 -0.24 5.89
CA SER A 281 11.53 -0.60 7.15
C SER A 281 11.88 0.35 8.27
N LEU A 282 11.05 0.31 9.31
CA LEU A 282 11.31 1.07 10.55
C LEU A 282 12.60 0.62 11.23
N ASP A 283 12.93 -0.68 11.16
CA ASP A 283 14.13 -1.22 11.79
C ASP A 283 15.41 -0.74 11.10
N GLU A 284 15.39 -0.54 9.79
CA GLU A 284 16.51 0.07 9.07
C GLU A 284 16.75 1.52 9.49
N VAL A 285 15.67 2.31 9.64
CA VAL A 285 15.79 3.68 10.17
C VAL A 285 16.40 3.66 11.57
N ARG A 286 15.98 2.74 12.44
CA ARG A 286 16.51 2.61 13.81
C ARG A 286 17.98 2.21 13.85
N GLN A 287 18.41 1.33 12.94
CA GLN A 287 19.83 0.97 12.82
C GLN A 287 20.67 2.18 12.42
N PHE A 288 20.14 3.02 11.55
CA PHE A 288 20.81 4.24 11.10
C PHE A 288 20.71 5.40 12.13
N ASP A 289 19.56 5.57 12.77
CA ASP A 289 19.29 6.57 13.80
C ASP A 289 18.72 5.89 15.07
N PRO A 290 19.59 5.50 16.01
CA PRO A 290 19.14 4.82 17.23
C PRO A 290 18.18 5.63 18.11
N MET A 291 18.13 6.95 17.93
CA MET A 291 17.24 7.85 18.67
C MET A 291 15.94 8.13 17.91
N PHE A 292 15.73 7.51 16.75
CA PHE A 292 14.58 7.79 15.88
C PHE A 292 13.24 7.63 16.61
N LEU A 293 13.02 6.50 17.27
CA LEU A 293 11.75 6.25 17.97
C LEU A 293 11.52 7.18 19.15
N GLU A 294 12.58 7.52 19.90
CA GLU A 294 12.49 8.45 21.03
C GLU A 294 12.09 9.86 20.57
N ASN A 295 12.57 10.26 19.38
CA ASN A 295 12.28 11.54 18.77
C ASN A 295 11.05 11.53 17.84
N LEU A 296 10.40 10.37 17.71
CA LEU A 296 9.25 10.20 16.83
C LEU A 296 8.02 10.88 17.43
N ASP A 297 7.48 11.85 16.71
CA ASP A 297 6.19 12.45 16.96
C ASP A 297 5.11 11.62 16.24
N SER A 298 4.46 10.72 16.99
CA SER A 298 3.46 9.78 16.51
C SER A 298 2.44 9.47 17.60
N GLU A 299 1.19 9.83 17.35
CA GLU A 299 0.08 9.55 18.27
C GLU A 299 -0.16 8.04 18.42
N VAL A 300 0.09 7.26 17.34
CA VAL A 300 -0.03 5.81 17.37
C VAL A 300 0.99 5.19 18.33
N PHE A 301 2.27 5.60 18.24
CA PHE A 301 3.29 5.08 19.15
C PHE A 301 3.05 5.54 20.59
N ASP A 302 2.59 6.76 20.80
CA ASP A 302 2.21 7.27 22.11
C ASP A 302 1.03 6.47 22.70
N ASN A 303 0.06 6.09 21.87
CA ASN A 303 -1.05 5.23 22.27
C ASN A 303 -0.56 3.82 22.67
N ILE A 304 0.31 3.18 21.86
CA ILE A 304 0.88 1.87 22.19
C ILE A 304 1.61 1.92 23.54
N VAL A 305 2.47 2.91 23.75
CA VAL A 305 3.22 3.13 24.99
C VAL A 305 2.28 3.28 26.19
N ASN A 306 1.24 4.11 26.06
CA ASN A 306 0.28 4.36 27.13
C ASN A 306 -0.56 3.13 27.47
N VAL A 307 -0.97 2.35 26.46
CA VAL A 307 -1.85 1.18 26.66
C VAL A 307 -1.05 0.00 27.24
N LEU A 308 0.15 -0.26 26.72
CA LEU A 308 0.95 -1.41 27.14
C LEU A 308 1.91 -1.10 28.30
N GLY A 309 2.14 0.20 28.62
CA GLY A 309 3.07 0.60 29.67
C GLY A 309 4.53 0.33 29.34
N CYS A 310 4.89 0.30 28.05
CA CYS A 310 6.25 0.07 27.55
C CYS A 310 6.93 1.38 27.13
N GLU A 311 8.25 1.33 26.85
CA GLU A 311 8.97 2.45 26.25
C GLU A 311 8.92 2.35 24.71
N LYS A 312 9.01 3.49 24.00
CA LYS A 312 9.05 3.50 22.52
C LYS A 312 10.18 2.64 21.96
N SER A 313 11.32 2.62 22.63
CA SER A 313 12.50 1.82 22.24
C SER A 313 12.28 0.31 22.32
N GLU A 314 11.28 -0.16 23.09
CA GLU A 314 10.93 -1.57 23.20
C GLU A 314 10.09 -2.07 22.03
N ILE A 315 9.47 -1.16 21.27
CA ILE A 315 8.62 -1.52 20.11
C ILE A 315 9.55 -1.95 18.97
N ARG A 316 9.37 -3.17 18.47
CA ARG A 316 10.21 -3.79 17.43
C ARG A 316 9.40 -4.71 16.52
N ASP A 317 10.03 -5.24 15.48
CA ASP A 317 9.43 -6.19 14.53
C ASP A 317 8.12 -5.63 13.94
N VAL A 318 8.15 -4.35 13.56
CA VAL A 318 6.98 -3.63 13.04
C VAL A 318 6.87 -3.86 11.55
N TYR A 319 5.78 -4.50 11.12
CA TYR A 319 5.49 -4.74 9.70
C TYR A 319 3.99 -4.76 9.43
N PRO A 320 3.56 -4.35 8.22
CA PRO A 320 2.16 -4.40 7.86
C PRO A 320 1.67 -5.83 7.78
N LEU A 321 0.49 -6.08 8.32
CA LEU A 321 -0.26 -7.30 8.07
C LEU A 321 -1.02 -7.15 6.75
N LYS A 322 -1.58 -8.26 6.24
CA LYS A 322 -2.40 -8.19 5.02
C LYS A 322 -3.51 -7.16 5.23
N GLN A 323 -3.60 -6.19 4.33
CA GLN A 323 -4.63 -5.16 4.39
C GLN A 323 -6.01 -5.80 4.23
N GLY A 324 -6.89 -5.56 5.20
CA GLY A 324 -8.33 -5.75 5.04
C GLY A 324 -8.91 -4.64 4.15
N LEU A 325 -10.11 -4.84 3.62
CA LEU A 325 -10.79 -3.83 2.80
C LEU A 325 -11.24 -2.61 3.62
N THR A 326 -11.39 -2.78 4.94
CA THR A 326 -11.93 -1.77 5.86
C THR A 326 -10.90 -1.23 6.85
N ASN A 327 -9.84 -1.95 7.15
CA ASN A 327 -8.88 -1.61 8.20
C ASN A 327 -7.43 -1.79 7.74
N LEU A 328 -6.55 -0.94 8.28
CA LEU A 328 -5.10 -1.03 8.14
C LEU A 328 -4.53 -1.64 9.41
N SER A 329 -3.81 -2.73 9.31
CA SER A 329 -3.26 -3.44 10.47
C SER A 329 -1.77 -3.65 10.35
N CYS A 330 -1.05 -3.53 11.47
CA CYS A 330 0.36 -3.89 11.53
C CYS A 330 0.65 -4.75 12.77
N HIS A 331 1.62 -5.63 12.61
CA HIS A 331 2.26 -6.37 13.68
C HIS A 331 3.30 -5.49 14.38
N PHE A 332 3.46 -5.65 15.67
CA PHE A 332 4.60 -5.17 16.42
C PHE A 332 4.84 -6.06 17.65
N ALA A 333 6.05 -6.04 18.15
CA ALA A 333 6.45 -6.74 19.36
C ALA A 333 6.99 -5.78 20.42
N THR A 334 6.86 -6.16 21.69
CA THR A 334 7.51 -5.52 22.85
C THR A 334 8.14 -6.59 23.74
N ASN A 335 8.62 -6.24 24.91
CA ASN A 335 9.07 -7.22 25.90
C ASN A 335 7.93 -8.05 26.52
N GLU A 336 6.68 -7.56 26.43
CA GLU A 336 5.47 -8.20 26.95
C GLU A 336 4.85 -9.21 25.97
N GLY A 337 5.25 -9.22 24.68
CA GLY A 337 4.75 -10.12 23.67
C GLY A 337 4.61 -9.50 22.29
N GLU A 338 3.81 -10.16 21.46
CA GLU A 338 3.50 -9.74 20.10
C GLU A 338 2.06 -9.25 19.98
N PHE A 339 1.83 -8.22 19.18
CA PHE A 339 0.58 -7.49 19.12
C PHE A 339 0.20 -7.12 17.69
N VAL A 340 -1.09 -6.83 17.52
CA VAL A 340 -1.64 -6.21 16.31
C VAL A 340 -2.14 -4.82 16.68
N TYR A 341 -1.70 -3.81 15.94
CA TYR A 341 -2.31 -2.48 15.94
C TYR A 341 -3.20 -2.35 14.71
N ARG A 342 -4.46 -1.96 14.92
CA ARG A 342 -5.41 -1.68 13.84
C ARG A 342 -5.73 -0.19 13.81
N HIS A 343 -5.68 0.37 12.60
CA HIS A 343 -6.07 1.73 12.27
C HIS A 343 -7.24 1.70 11.29
N PRO A 344 -8.26 2.57 11.42
CA PRO A 344 -9.38 2.60 10.48
C PRO A 344 -8.88 2.95 9.06
N GLY A 345 -9.44 2.29 8.07
CA GLY A 345 -9.23 2.64 6.67
C GLY A 345 -9.93 3.95 6.31
N ILE A 346 -9.47 4.59 5.25
CA ILE A 346 -10.06 5.85 4.78
C ILE A 346 -11.51 5.60 4.35
N GLY A 347 -12.44 6.46 4.81
CA GLY A 347 -13.86 6.40 4.41
C GLY A 347 -14.70 5.34 5.14
N THR A 348 -14.15 4.62 6.12
CA THR A 348 -14.90 3.59 6.87
C THR A 348 -15.81 4.17 7.96
N GLU A 349 -15.69 5.45 8.29
CA GLU A 349 -16.47 6.13 9.33
C GLU A 349 -17.98 6.14 9.05
N ALA A 350 -18.35 6.14 7.76
CA ALA A 350 -19.75 6.10 7.34
C ALA A 350 -20.36 4.67 7.36
N MET A 351 -19.51 3.64 7.47
CA MET A 351 -19.92 2.25 7.34
C MET A 351 -19.89 1.47 8.66
N ILE A 352 -19.08 1.91 9.65
CA ILE A 352 -18.81 1.14 10.87
C ILE A 352 -19.08 1.98 12.10
N ASP A 353 -19.95 1.48 12.99
CA ASP A 353 -20.17 2.02 14.34
C ASP A 353 -19.11 1.49 15.31
N ARG A 354 -18.04 2.25 15.49
CA ARG A 354 -16.92 1.88 16.37
C ARG A 354 -17.31 1.73 17.84
N THR A 355 -18.34 2.42 18.28
CA THR A 355 -18.86 2.27 19.67
C THR A 355 -19.50 0.90 19.86
N SER A 356 -20.27 0.46 18.88
CA SER A 356 -20.87 -0.87 18.87
C SER A 356 -19.83 -1.97 18.73
N GLU A 357 -18.82 -1.79 17.89
CA GLU A 357 -17.69 -2.71 17.75
C GLU A 357 -16.98 -2.91 19.10
N ALA A 358 -16.60 -1.82 19.79
CA ALA A 358 -15.93 -1.90 21.09
C ALA A 358 -16.78 -2.62 22.15
N ALA A 359 -18.10 -2.44 22.12
CA ALA A 359 -19.01 -3.15 23.02
C ALA A 359 -19.08 -4.65 22.67
N ALA A 360 -19.21 -5.00 21.38
CA ALA A 360 -19.22 -6.38 20.91
C ALA A 360 -17.93 -7.13 21.25
N GLN A 361 -16.78 -6.47 21.07
CA GLN A 361 -15.48 -7.03 21.39
C GLN A 361 -15.32 -7.36 22.87
N ARG A 362 -15.86 -6.52 23.78
CA ARG A 362 -15.86 -6.81 25.22
C ARG A 362 -16.73 -8.02 25.54
N ILE A 363 -17.90 -8.14 24.91
CA ILE A 363 -18.78 -9.31 25.05
C ILE A 363 -18.06 -10.58 24.55
N ALA A 364 -17.39 -10.52 23.40
CA ALA A 364 -16.61 -11.64 22.87
C ALA A 364 -15.51 -12.09 23.85
N TYR A 365 -14.83 -11.13 24.48
CA TYR A 365 -13.84 -11.40 25.53
C TYR A 365 -14.48 -12.08 26.75
N GLU A 366 -15.59 -11.56 27.25
CA GLU A 366 -16.32 -12.10 28.42
C GLU A 366 -16.87 -13.51 28.17
N LEU A 367 -17.26 -13.81 26.93
CA LEU A 367 -17.71 -15.14 26.50
C LEU A 367 -16.53 -16.12 26.26
N GLY A 368 -15.28 -15.64 26.31
CA GLY A 368 -14.09 -16.45 26.06
C GLY A 368 -13.91 -16.86 24.58
N ILE A 369 -14.48 -16.07 23.68
CA ILE A 369 -14.42 -16.30 22.23
C ILE A 369 -13.20 -15.62 21.60
N ASP A 370 -12.89 -14.39 22.07
CA ASP A 370 -11.71 -13.64 21.66
C ASP A 370 -11.04 -13.02 22.89
N ASP A 371 -10.04 -13.69 23.44
CA ASP A 371 -9.23 -13.21 24.56
C ASP A 371 -8.00 -12.40 24.12
N THR A 372 -7.87 -12.13 22.81
CA THR A 372 -6.77 -11.32 22.25
C THR A 372 -6.97 -9.83 22.49
N PHE A 373 -8.19 -9.41 22.75
CA PHE A 373 -8.55 -8.01 22.94
C PHE A 373 -7.81 -7.36 24.12
N ILE A 374 -7.20 -6.19 23.88
CA ILE A 374 -6.51 -5.40 24.91
C ILE A 374 -7.13 -4.03 25.04
N PHE A 375 -7.28 -3.30 23.94
CA PHE A 375 -7.70 -1.91 23.93
C PHE A 375 -8.40 -1.53 22.62
N GLU A 376 -9.40 -0.66 22.74
CA GLU A 376 -10.03 0.01 21.61
C GLU A 376 -10.40 1.44 21.99
N ASP A 377 -10.08 2.39 21.10
CA ASP A 377 -10.53 3.78 21.13
C ASP A 377 -11.63 3.94 20.08
N ALA A 378 -12.89 3.94 20.53
CA ALA A 378 -14.04 4.04 19.63
C ALA A 378 -14.11 5.37 18.88
N ASP A 379 -13.59 6.47 19.44
CA ASP A 379 -13.60 7.79 18.79
C ASP A 379 -12.63 7.85 17.62
N ARG A 380 -11.48 7.18 17.74
CA ARG A 380 -10.42 7.14 16.72
C ARG A 380 -10.44 5.85 15.89
N GLY A 381 -11.15 4.83 16.32
CA GLY A 381 -11.20 3.51 15.71
C GLY A 381 -9.89 2.71 15.85
N TRP A 382 -9.03 3.08 16.81
CA TRP A 382 -7.77 2.40 17.07
C TRP A 382 -7.97 1.19 17.96
N LYS A 383 -7.32 0.08 17.62
CA LYS A 383 -7.43 -1.16 18.39
C LYS A 383 -6.06 -1.81 18.58
N ILE A 384 -5.84 -2.36 19.78
CA ILE A 384 -4.67 -3.19 20.10
C ILE A 384 -5.18 -4.56 20.55
N SER A 385 -4.65 -5.61 19.90
CA SER A 385 -4.94 -7.00 20.23
C SER A 385 -3.64 -7.79 20.35
N ARG A 386 -3.64 -8.90 21.06
CA ARG A 386 -2.53 -9.85 21.07
C ARG A 386 -2.43 -10.49 19.69
N PHE A 387 -1.21 -10.63 19.18
CA PHE A 387 -0.96 -11.41 17.97
C PHE A 387 -1.02 -12.90 18.29
N ILE A 388 -1.63 -13.69 17.43
CA ILE A 388 -1.69 -15.14 17.55
C ILE A 388 -0.63 -15.73 16.60
N PRO A 389 0.53 -16.17 17.13
CA PRO A 389 1.60 -16.68 16.28
C PRO A 389 1.15 -17.94 15.54
N GLN A 390 1.61 -18.09 14.30
CA GLN A 390 1.36 -19.26 13.46
C GLN A 390 -0.14 -19.64 13.30
N ALA A 391 -1.03 -18.69 13.57
CA ALA A 391 -2.46 -18.92 13.39
C ALA A 391 -2.77 -19.22 11.91
N ARG A 392 -3.70 -20.14 11.70
CA ARG A 392 -4.32 -20.39 10.40
C ARG A 392 -5.81 -20.11 10.44
N ASN A 393 -6.37 -19.80 9.30
CA ASN A 393 -7.79 -19.66 9.18
C ASN A 393 -8.51 -21.03 9.28
N LEU A 394 -9.79 -20.97 9.62
CA LEU A 394 -10.69 -22.13 9.57
C LEU A 394 -10.79 -22.68 8.14
N ASP A 395 -10.77 -24.01 8.01
CA ASP A 395 -11.07 -24.67 6.75
C ASP A 395 -12.59 -24.98 6.67
N PRO A 396 -13.37 -24.26 5.84
CA PRO A 396 -14.79 -24.49 5.71
C PRO A 396 -15.15 -25.84 5.05
N ARG A 397 -14.16 -26.60 4.60
CA ARG A 397 -14.33 -27.98 4.09
C ARG A 397 -14.06 -29.04 5.15
N ASN A 398 -13.50 -28.65 6.29
CA ASN A 398 -13.27 -29.52 7.44
C ASN A 398 -14.51 -29.56 8.35
N ASP A 399 -15.26 -30.65 8.31
CA ASP A 399 -16.52 -30.81 9.04
C ASP A 399 -16.39 -30.61 10.57
N ALA A 400 -15.26 -31.01 11.16
CA ALA A 400 -15.01 -30.81 12.59
C ALA A 400 -14.79 -29.33 12.94
N GLU A 401 -14.14 -28.58 12.07
CA GLU A 401 -13.93 -27.13 12.26
C GLU A 401 -15.25 -26.37 12.05
N VAL A 402 -16.04 -26.76 11.04
CA VAL A 402 -17.40 -26.21 10.84
C VAL A 402 -18.28 -26.44 12.06
N ALA A 403 -18.25 -27.64 12.64
CA ALA A 403 -19.00 -27.92 13.86
C ALA A 403 -18.59 -27.03 15.04
N ARG A 404 -17.30 -26.70 15.15
CA ARG A 404 -16.80 -25.76 16.19
C ARG A 404 -17.27 -24.33 15.92
N ALA A 405 -17.18 -23.85 14.66
CA ALA A 405 -17.68 -22.54 14.29
C ALA A 405 -19.18 -22.39 14.60
N MET A 406 -19.99 -23.37 14.23
CA MET A 406 -21.44 -23.36 14.51
C MET A 406 -21.76 -23.38 16.01
N LYS A 407 -20.92 -24.03 16.83
CA LYS A 407 -21.03 -23.96 18.31
C LYS A 407 -20.68 -22.58 18.85
N VAL A 408 -19.70 -21.89 18.24
CA VAL A 408 -19.40 -20.50 18.60
C VAL A 408 -20.58 -19.60 18.26
N ALA A 409 -21.16 -19.72 17.04
CA ALA A 409 -22.38 -18.99 16.70
C ALA A 409 -23.49 -19.24 17.74
N ARG A 410 -23.72 -20.50 18.09
CA ARG A 410 -24.72 -20.88 19.09
C ARG A 410 -24.45 -20.27 20.47
N LEU A 411 -23.18 -20.26 20.91
CA LEU A 411 -22.78 -19.64 22.19
C LEU A 411 -23.08 -18.15 22.19
N VAL A 412 -22.81 -17.43 21.09
CA VAL A 412 -23.12 -16.01 20.93
C VAL A 412 -24.64 -15.78 20.94
N HIS A 413 -25.38 -16.52 20.14
CA HIS A 413 -26.83 -16.37 19.98
C HIS A 413 -27.63 -16.71 21.23
N ASP A 414 -27.19 -17.70 22.01
CA ASP A 414 -27.84 -18.12 23.27
C ASP A 414 -27.37 -17.27 24.46
N SER A 415 -26.45 -16.33 24.29
CA SER A 415 -26.04 -15.41 25.36
C SER A 415 -27.16 -14.38 25.66
N ASP A 416 -27.22 -13.93 26.91
CA ASP A 416 -28.10 -12.83 27.28
C ASP A 416 -27.53 -11.45 26.92
N ALA A 417 -26.45 -11.43 26.13
CA ALA A 417 -25.76 -10.19 25.73
C ALA A 417 -26.60 -9.39 24.73
N ALA A 418 -26.57 -8.08 24.87
CA ALA A 418 -27.30 -7.16 24.00
C ALA A 418 -26.47 -5.94 23.66
N LEU A 419 -26.56 -5.52 22.40
CA LEU A 419 -26.00 -4.26 21.88
C LEU A 419 -27.13 -3.25 21.61
N ALA A 420 -26.77 -1.98 21.63
CA ALA A 420 -27.69 -0.91 21.20
C ALA A 420 -27.88 -0.89 19.68
N SER A 421 -26.86 -1.35 18.93
CA SER A 421 -26.90 -1.46 17.48
C SER A 421 -27.73 -2.64 17.03
N THR A 422 -28.37 -2.49 15.88
CA THR A 422 -29.09 -3.55 15.17
C THR A 422 -28.46 -3.74 13.80
N PHE A 423 -28.50 -4.96 13.30
CA PHE A 423 -28.07 -5.27 11.95
C PHE A 423 -29.19 -5.98 11.18
N ASP A 424 -29.36 -5.64 9.93
CA ASP A 424 -30.31 -6.30 9.03
C ASP A 424 -29.81 -6.20 7.59
N PHE A 425 -29.56 -7.33 6.94
CA PHE A 425 -28.99 -7.37 5.59
C PHE A 425 -29.79 -6.58 4.57
N TYR A 426 -31.11 -6.56 4.66
CA TYR A 426 -31.91 -5.80 3.69
C TYR A 426 -31.75 -4.30 3.91
N THR A 427 -31.78 -3.87 5.17
CA THR A 427 -31.60 -2.46 5.55
C THR A 427 -30.20 -1.98 5.19
N GLU A 428 -29.15 -2.77 5.47
CA GLU A 428 -27.78 -2.46 5.09
C GLU A 428 -27.61 -2.41 3.56
N GLY A 429 -28.16 -3.39 2.84
CA GLY A 429 -28.14 -3.37 1.39
C GLY A 429 -28.84 -2.12 0.79
N LYS A 430 -29.92 -1.64 1.42
CA LYS A 430 -30.58 -0.37 1.04
C LYS A 430 -29.74 0.86 1.42
N HIS A 431 -28.95 0.79 2.49
CA HIS A 431 -27.98 1.82 2.82
C HIS A 431 -26.87 1.89 1.76
N TYR A 432 -26.29 0.76 1.40
CA TYR A 432 -25.30 0.68 0.31
C TYR A 432 -25.86 1.10 -1.05
N GLU A 433 -27.12 0.76 -1.35
CA GLU A 433 -27.80 1.25 -2.57
C GLU A 433 -27.85 2.78 -2.60
N LYS A 434 -28.12 3.42 -1.46
CA LYS A 434 -28.12 4.88 -1.35
C LYS A 434 -26.71 5.45 -1.59
N LEU A 435 -25.67 4.86 -1.00
CA LEU A 435 -24.28 5.28 -1.25
C LEU A 435 -23.91 5.10 -2.73
N LEU A 436 -24.29 3.99 -3.34
CA LEU A 436 -24.04 3.73 -4.75
C LEU A 436 -24.68 4.78 -5.65
N LEU A 437 -25.90 5.23 -5.31
CA LEU A 437 -26.63 6.29 -6.05
C LEU A 437 -25.95 7.67 -5.95
N GLU A 438 -25.10 7.91 -4.96
CA GLU A 438 -24.29 9.14 -4.87
C GLU A 438 -23.20 9.18 -5.96
N HIS A 439 -22.75 8.03 -6.45
CA HIS A 439 -21.82 7.91 -7.58
C HIS A 439 -22.50 7.98 -8.94
N GLY A 440 -23.83 7.85 -9.01
CA GLY A 440 -24.62 7.93 -10.23
C GLY A 440 -25.79 6.94 -10.28
N PRO A 441 -26.56 6.90 -11.38
CA PRO A 441 -27.64 5.94 -11.53
C PRO A 441 -27.09 4.51 -11.60
N ILE A 442 -27.78 3.57 -10.97
CA ILE A 442 -27.40 2.15 -11.00
C ILE A 442 -27.83 1.56 -12.35
N ASP A 443 -26.93 1.51 -13.31
CA ASP A 443 -27.15 0.95 -14.65
C ASP A 443 -26.59 -0.48 -14.76
N VAL A 444 -27.03 -1.35 -13.84
CA VAL A 444 -26.65 -2.75 -13.83
C VAL A 444 -27.85 -3.59 -14.28
N PRO A 445 -27.73 -4.42 -15.36
CA PRO A 445 -28.83 -5.22 -15.86
C PRO A 445 -29.43 -6.16 -14.81
N GLY A 446 -30.75 -6.09 -14.59
CA GLY A 446 -31.47 -6.93 -13.64
C GLY A 446 -31.34 -6.50 -12.17
N TYR A 447 -30.68 -5.39 -11.87
CA TYR A 447 -30.51 -4.91 -10.49
C TYR A 447 -31.85 -4.70 -9.78
N GLN A 448 -32.77 -3.97 -10.40
CA GLN A 448 -34.07 -3.65 -9.79
C GLN A 448 -34.91 -4.91 -9.51
N GLU A 449 -34.90 -5.87 -10.44
CA GLU A 449 -35.58 -7.15 -10.25
C GLU A 449 -35.00 -7.90 -9.02
N MET A 450 -33.69 -7.91 -8.87
CA MET A 450 -33.02 -8.55 -7.74
C MET A 450 -33.36 -7.84 -6.42
N ALA A 451 -33.39 -6.52 -6.40
CA ALA A 451 -33.78 -5.72 -5.23
C ALA A 451 -35.25 -5.97 -4.82
N ASP A 452 -36.16 -6.11 -5.79
CA ASP A 452 -37.55 -6.45 -5.52
C ASP A 452 -37.73 -7.86 -4.96
N LEU A 453 -36.92 -8.82 -5.43
CA LEU A 453 -36.90 -10.18 -4.88
C LEU A 453 -36.33 -10.17 -3.45
N ALA A 454 -35.28 -9.40 -3.18
CA ALA A 454 -34.70 -9.28 -1.84
C ALA A 454 -35.73 -8.71 -0.85
N ARG A 455 -36.50 -7.69 -1.25
CA ARG A 455 -37.59 -7.15 -0.44
C ARG A 455 -38.62 -8.24 -0.07
N ARG A 456 -39.04 -9.05 -1.05
CA ARG A 456 -39.99 -10.14 -0.81
C ARG A 456 -39.44 -11.22 0.12
N VAL A 457 -38.16 -11.58 -0.03
CA VAL A 457 -37.51 -12.53 0.88
C VAL A 457 -37.48 -12.00 2.31
N LYS A 458 -37.18 -10.70 2.47
CA LYS A 458 -37.22 -10.03 3.79
C LYS A 458 -38.60 -10.10 4.42
N GLU A 459 -39.65 -9.77 3.65
CA GLU A 459 -41.04 -9.82 4.13
C GLU A 459 -41.41 -11.25 4.63
N TYR A 460 -40.96 -12.29 3.93
CA TYR A 460 -41.19 -13.67 4.35
C TYR A 460 -40.39 -14.06 5.60
N ALA A 461 -39.10 -13.69 5.66
CA ALA A 461 -38.25 -13.98 6.82
C ALA A 461 -38.77 -13.31 8.09
N ASP A 462 -39.24 -12.05 7.99
CA ASP A 462 -39.85 -11.34 9.11
C ASP A 462 -41.14 -12.01 9.61
N ALA A 463 -41.92 -12.57 8.71
CA ALA A 463 -43.16 -13.27 9.05
C ALA A 463 -42.93 -14.57 9.82
N ASP A 464 -41.75 -15.18 9.71
CA ASP A 464 -41.39 -16.38 10.50
C ASP A 464 -41.23 -16.05 12.01
N GLY A 465 -40.95 -14.80 12.38
CA GLY A 465 -40.87 -14.33 13.77
C GLY A 465 -39.71 -14.99 14.54
N ALA A 466 -38.58 -15.20 13.90
CA ALA A 466 -37.41 -15.81 14.51
C ALA A 466 -36.79 -14.93 15.62
N PRO A 467 -36.04 -15.53 16.57
CA PRO A 467 -35.44 -14.76 17.65
C PRO A 467 -34.36 -13.80 17.15
N VAL A 468 -34.38 -12.58 17.71
CA VAL A 468 -33.31 -11.58 17.56
C VAL A 468 -32.32 -11.77 18.70
N CYS A 469 -31.05 -11.88 18.38
CA CYS A 469 -29.97 -12.09 19.34
C CYS A 469 -28.72 -11.30 18.92
N LEU A 470 -27.68 -11.33 19.73
CA LEU A 470 -26.37 -10.84 19.34
C LEU A 470 -25.83 -11.72 18.20
N THR A 471 -25.37 -11.10 17.12
CA THR A 471 -24.77 -11.76 15.97
C THR A 471 -23.47 -11.08 15.59
N HIS A 472 -22.59 -11.82 14.90
CA HIS A 472 -21.33 -11.30 14.39
C HIS A 472 -21.51 -10.58 13.03
N ASN A 473 -22.37 -11.10 12.17
CA ASN A 473 -22.74 -10.64 10.83
C ASN A 473 -21.64 -10.72 9.76
N ASP A 474 -20.36 -10.76 10.16
CA ASP A 474 -19.21 -11.05 9.30
C ASP A 474 -18.60 -12.43 9.63
N PHE A 475 -19.48 -13.42 9.80
CA PHE A 475 -19.20 -14.75 10.31
C PHE A 475 -18.69 -15.67 9.20
N PHE A 476 -17.40 -15.65 8.90
CA PHE A 476 -16.82 -16.47 7.85
C PHE A 476 -15.37 -16.88 8.13
N TYR A 477 -14.83 -17.79 7.33
CA TYR A 477 -13.59 -18.51 7.61
C TYR A 477 -12.36 -17.62 7.85
N LEU A 478 -12.27 -16.42 7.27
CA LEU A 478 -11.13 -15.50 7.47
C LEU A 478 -11.13 -14.87 8.87
N ASN A 479 -12.29 -14.73 9.50
CA ASN A 479 -12.44 -14.19 10.85
C ASN A 479 -12.30 -15.25 11.95
N PHE A 480 -12.14 -16.52 11.55
CA PHE A 480 -11.80 -17.59 12.47
C PHE A 480 -10.31 -17.91 12.40
N LEU A 481 -9.66 -17.87 13.56
CA LEU A 481 -8.25 -18.21 13.70
C LEU A 481 -8.09 -19.43 14.61
N LEU A 482 -7.24 -20.36 14.20
CA LEU A 482 -6.81 -21.50 15.02
C LEU A 482 -5.34 -21.36 15.33
N ASP A 483 -4.99 -21.41 16.62
CA ASP A 483 -3.61 -21.40 17.09
C ASP A 483 -2.96 -22.80 17.05
N GLU A 484 -1.70 -22.90 17.46
CA GLU A 484 -0.95 -24.16 17.56
C GLU A 484 -1.55 -25.17 18.55
N ASN A 485 -2.33 -24.69 19.53
CA ASN A 485 -3.00 -25.51 20.54
C ASN A 485 -4.41 -25.90 20.12
N ASP A 486 -4.77 -25.63 18.86
CA ASP A 486 -6.10 -25.87 18.31
C ASP A 486 -7.21 -25.07 19.02
N HIS A 487 -6.88 -23.91 19.63
CA HIS A 487 -7.87 -22.98 20.14
C HIS A 487 -8.47 -22.18 18.97
N LEU A 488 -9.80 -22.02 18.97
CA LEU A 488 -10.53 -21.32 17.91
C LEU A 488 -10.96 -19.96 18.43
N TYR A 489 -10.52 -18.91 17.77
CA TYR A 489 -10.90 -17.52 17.98
C TYR A 489 -11.85 -17.07 16.89
N LEU A 490 -12.80 -16.20 17.23
CA LEU A 490 -13.60 -15.42 16.29
C LEU A 490 -13.30 -13.94 16.51
N ILE A 491 -12.68 -13.30 15.52
CA ILE A 491 -12.19 -11.93 15.57
C ILE A 491 -13.01 -11.03 14.63
N ASP A 492 -12.77 -9.72 14.69
CA ASP A 492 -13.33 -8.70 13.80
C ASP A 492 -14.85 -8.49 13.90
N TRP A 493 -15.26 -7.94 15.05
CA TRP A 493 -16.66 -7.75 15.44
C TRP A 493 -17.27 -6.44 14.93
N GLU A 494 -16.72 -5.85 13.87
CA GLU A 494 -17.09 -4.50 13.39
C GLU A 494 -18.52 -4.39 12.82
N TYR A 495 -19.12 -5.50 12.36
CA TYR A 495 -20.51 -5.56 11.89
C TYR A 495 -21.49 -6.13 12.92
N SER A 496 -21.03 -6.35 14.15
CA SER A 496 -21.87 -6.95 15.18
C SER A 496 -23.05 -6.08 15.57
N GLY A 497 -24.16 -6.73 15.83
CA GLY A 497 -25.40 -6.08 16.23
C GLY A 497 -26.47 -7.08 16.65
N MET A 498 -27.59 -6.56 17.13
CA MET A 498 -28.77 -7.39 17.35
C MET A 498 -29.43 -7.68 16.02
N ALA A 499 -29.48 -8.95 15.64
CA ALA A 499 -30.07 -9.40 14.39
C ALA A 499 -30.80 -10.73 14.55
N ASP A 500 -31.47 -11.15 13.51
CA ASP A 500 -31.98 -12.51 13.39
C ASP A 500 -30.82 -13.52 13.46
N TYR A 501 -30.95 -14.58 14.22
CA TYR A 501 -29.90 -15.59 14.42
C TYR A 501 -29.35 -16.18 13.10
N ALA A 502 -30.19 -16.22 12.04
CA ALA A 502 -29.81 -16.75 10.73
C ALA A 502 -28.85 -15.82 9.96
N SER A 503 -28.60 -14.61 10.47
CA SER A 503 -27.70 -13.65 9.84
C SER A 503 -26.28 -14.19 9.72
N ASP A 504 -25.71 -14.75 10.79
CA ASP A 504 -24.38 -15.35 10.79
C ASP A 504 -24.27 -16.55 9.82
N PHE A 505 -25.31 -17.37 9.78
CA PHE A 505 -25.36 -18.47 8.82
C PHE A 505 -25.39 -17.97 7.37
N GLY A 506 -26.13 -16.88 7.09
CA GLY A 506 -26.19 -16.26 5.77
C GLY A 506 -24.80 -15.88 5.25
N THR A 507 -24.06 -15.11 6.04
CA THR A 507 -22.68 -14.74 5.70
C THR A 507 -21.77 -15.95 5.59
N TYR A 508 -21.87 -16.91 6.52
CA TYR A 508 -21.03 -18.11 6.47
C TYR A 508 -21.18 -18.85 5.15
N VAL A 509 -22.41 -19.12 4.72
CA VAL A 509 -22.68 -19.87 3.48
C VAL A 509 -22.16 -19.12 2.26
N VAL A 510 -22.39 -17.80 2.19
CA VAL A 510 -22.00 -16.99 1.04
C VAL A 510 -20.49 -16.81 0.97
N CYS A 511 -19.86 -16.37 2.07
CA CYS A 511 -18.43 -16.03 2.09
C CYS A 511 -17.51 -17.27 2.19
N CYS A 512 -18.02 -18.42 2.66
CA CYS A 512 -17.30 -19.69 2.58
C CYS A 512 -17.60 -20.47 1.29
N GLU A 513 -18.37 -19.90 0.38
CA GLU A 513 -18.77 -20.54 -0.90
C GLU A 513 -19.35 -21.95 -0.73
N CYS A 514 -20.17 -22.12 0.30
CA CYS A 514 -20.74 -23.43 0.61
C CYS A 514 -21.76 -23.88 -0.45
N ASP A 515 -21.66 -25.13 -0.88
CA ASP A 515 -22.75 -25.74 -1.60
C ASP A 515 -23.94 -26.05 -0.66
N GLU A 516 -25.06 -26.52 -1.24
CA GLU A 516 -26.28 -26.75 -0.46
C GLU A 516 -26.12 -27.89 0.57
N LYS A 517 -25.26 -28.87 0.28
CA LYS A 517 -25.00 -29.98 1.20
C LYS A 517 -24.13 -29.55 2.35
N GLU A 518 -23.16 -28.73 2.07
CA GLU A 518 -22.28 -28.11 3.09
C GLU A 518 -23.08 -27.18 3.99
N ALA A 519 -23.93 -26.33 3.41
CA ALA A 519 -24.83 -25.45 4.15
C ALA A 519 -25.79 -26.24 5.07
N LEU A 520 -26.38 -27.32 4.58
CA LEU A 520 -27.26 -28.17 5.41
C LEU A 520 -26.50 -28.85 6.55
N ARG A 521 -25.26 -29.31 6.30
CA ARG A 521 -24.41 -29.86 7.38
C ARG A 521 -24.06 -28.82 8.43
N ALA A 522 -23.75 -27.61 8.03
CA ALA A 522 -23.52 -26.50 8.96
C ALA A 522 -24.76 -26.24 9.85
N LEU A 523 -25.97 -26.27 9.28
CA LEU A 523 -27.21 -26.18 10.05
C LEU A 523 -27.41 -27.36 11.01
N GLU A 524 -27.07 -28.58 10.61
CA GLU A 524 -27.13 -29.77 11.49
C GLU A 524 -26.19 -29.56 12.71
N HIS A 525 -24.99 -29.01 12.51
CA HIS A 525 -24.07 -28.67 13.61
C HIS A 525 -24.61 -27.53 14.49
N TYR A 526 -25.22 -26.50 13.88
CA TYR A 526 -25.80 -25.38 14.64
C TYR A 526 -26.95 -25.84 15.54
N PHE A 527 -27.88 -26.64 15.02
CA PHE A 527 -29.04 -27.14 15.78
C PHE A 527 -28.74 -28.39 16.64
N ASP A 528 -27.57 -29.01 16.50
CA ASP A 528 -27.20 -30.31 17.08
C ASP A 528 -28.24 -31.41 16.77
N ARG A 529 -28.93 -31.28 15.64
CA ARG A 529 -29.93 -32.19 15.09
C ARG A 529 -30.20 -31.84 13.61
N LYS A 530 -30.92 -32.72 12.94
CA LYS A 530 -31.42 -32.41 11.60
C LYS A 530 -32.41 -31.23 11.68
N PRO A 531 -32.19 -30.12 10.93
CA PRO A 531 -33.10 -28.99 10.90
C PRO A 531 -34.43 -29.34 10.26
N THR A 532 -35.52 -28.68 10.66
CA THR A 532 -36.82 -28.75 10.00
C THR A 532 -36.77 -28.02 8.66
N PHE A 533 -37.80 -28.23 7.83
CA PHE A 533 -37.85 -27.50 6.55
C PHE A 533 -38.03 -25.97 6.75
N GLU A 534 -38.80 -25.56 7.76
CA GLU A 534 -39.01 -24.19 8.12
C GLU A 534 -37.68 -23.51 8.55
N GLU A 535 -36.89 -24.22 9.37
CA GLU A 535 -35.55 -23.75 9.77
C GLU A 535 -34.61 -23.65 8.56
N VAL A 536 -34.60 -24.63 7.66
CA VAL A 536 -33.82 -24.57 6.43
C VAL A 536 -34.26 -23.40 5.57
N ARG A 537 -35.55 -23.25 5.32
CA ARG A 537 -36.12 -22.17 4.50
C ARG A 537 -35.75 -20.81 5.05
N HIS A 538 -35.91 -20.61 6.38
CA HIS A 538 -35.58 -19.37 7.05
C HIS A 538 -34.09 -19.03 6.95
N ASN A 539 -33.22 -19.97 7.27
CA ASN A 539 -31.78 -19.73 7.18
C ASN A 539 -31.31 -19.46 5.74
N PHE A 540 -31.88 -20.12 4.74
CA PHE A 540 -31.58 -19.83 3.33
C PHE A 540 -32.16 -18.49 2.85
N ALA A 541 -33.18 -17.93 3.51
CA ALA A 541 -33.61 -16.57 3.29
C ALA A 541 -32.47 -15.60 3.62
N TYR A 542 -31.75 -15.83 4.70
CA TYR A 542 -30.58 -15.02 5.08
C TYR A 542 -29.37 -15.27 4.18
N VAL A 543 -29.19 -16.47 3.62
CA VAL A 543 -28.20 -16.67 2.53
C VAL A 543 -28.50 -15.78 1.32
N ALA A 544 -29.79 -15.70 0.93
CA ALA A 544 -30.20 -14.85 -0.19
C ALA A 544 -30.01 -13.36 0.11
N LEU A 545 -30.38 -12.92 1.31
CA LEU A 545 -30.27 -11.52 1.75
C LEU A 545 -28.80 -11.12 1.94
N ALA A 546 -27.95 -11.96 2.52
CA ALA A 546 -26.51 -11.73 2.64
C ALA A 546 -25.86 -11.61 1.25
N GLY A 547 -26.17 -12.52 0.34
CA GLY A 547 -25.68 -12.46 -1.04
C GLY A 547 -26.06 -11.13 -1.72
N TRP A 548 -27.32 -10.67 -1.55
CA TRP A 548 -27.75 -9.39 -2.12
C TRP A 548 -27.08 -8.20 -1.44
N CYS A 549 -27.01 -8.16 -0.14
CA CYS A 549 -26.38 -7.06 0.62
C CYS A 549 -24.91 -6.87 0.21
N TRP A 550 -24.12 -7.93 0.28
CA TRP A 550 -22.70 -7.90 -0.06
C TRP A 550 -22.46 -7.66 -1.56
N TYR A 551 -23.40 -8.05 -2.42
CA TYR A 551 -23.36 -7.66 -3.83
C TYR A 551 -23.49 -6.14 -4.00
N VAL A 552 -24.44 -5.49 -3.32
CA VAL A 552 -24.59 -4.03 -3.39
C VAL A 552 -23.40 -3.31 -2.77
N TRP A 553 -22.89 -3.79 -1.64
CA TRP A 553 -21.66 -3.30 -1.03
C TRP A 553 -20.46 -3.36 -1.99
N SER A 554 -20.30 -4.49 -2.69
CA SER A 554 -19.25 -4.64 -3.68
C SER A 554 -19.36 -3.63 -4.82
N LEU A 555 -20.58 -3.32 -5.28
CA LEU A 555 -20.79 -2.29 -6.30
C LEU A 555 -20.38 -0.89 -5.79
N VAL A 556 -20.60 -0.58 -4.51
CA VAL A 556 -20.12 0.67 -3.90
C VAL A 556 -18.60 0.72 -3.92
N LYS A 557 -17.93 -0.36 -3.48
CA LYS A 557 -16.47 -0.44 -3.47
C LYS A 557 -15.86 -0.28 -4.85
N GLU A 558 -16.41 -0.94 -5.87
CA GLU A 558 -15.97 -0.76 -7.27
C GLU A 558 -16.19 0.68 -7.76
N ALA A 559 -17.28 1.34 -7.35
CA ALA A 559 -17.54 2.73 -7.70
C ALA A 559 -16.57 3.71 -6.99
N GLU A 560 -16.09 3.36 -5.81
CA GLU A 560 -15.06 4.09 -5.06
C GLU A 560 -13.64 3.85 -5.63
N GLY A 561 -13.47 2.86 -6.52
CA GLY A 561 -12.18 2.48 -7.10
C GLY A 561 -11.45 1.38 -6.32
N ASP A 562 -12.11 0.77 -5.35
CA ASP A 562 -11.59 -0.38 -4.59
C ASP A 562 -11.99 -1.68 -5.32
N PHE A 563 -11.02 -2.40 -5.86
CA PHE A 563 -11.29 -3.67 -6.54
C PHE A 563 -11.57 -4.80 -5.55
N VAL A 564 -12.80 -5.28 -5.52
CA VAL A 564 -13.21 -6.42 -4.68
C VAL A 564 -13.01 -7.79 -5.35
N GLY A 565 -12.55 -7.81 -6.59
CA GLY A 565 -12.17 -9.02 -7.32
C GLY A 565 -13.32 -10.00 -7.52
N GLU A 566 -13.08 -11.28 -7.18
CA GLU A 566 -14.05 -12.36 -7.37
C GLU A 566 -15.28 -12.25 -6.45
N TRP A 567 -15.18 -11.53 -5.33
CA TRP A 567 -16.25 -11.41 -4.35
C TRP A 567 -17.54 -10.82 -4.93
N LEU A 568 -17.43 -9.81 -5.80
CA LEU A 568 -18.60 -9.25 -6.49
C LEU A 568 -19.40 -10.32 -7.24
N TYR A 569 -18.69 -11.23 -7.94
CA TYR A 569 -19.34 -12.28 -8.71
C TYR A 569 -19.90 -13.40 -7.82
N ILE A 570 -19.21 -13.74 -6.73
CA ILE A 570 -19.67 -14.71 -5.74
C ILE A 570 -20.99 -14.24 -5.14
N TYR A 571 -21.03 -13.02 -4.61
CA TYR A 571 -22.23 -12.45 -3.98
C TYR A 571 -23.41 -12.37 -4.96
N TYR A 572 -23.17 -11.91 -6.18
CA TYR A 572 -24.18 -11.92 -7.25
C TYR A 572 -24.76 -13.30 -7.49
N ASN A 573 -23.93 -14.32 -7.58
CA ASN A 573 -24.40 -15.70 -7.84
C ASN A 573 -25.26 -16.25 -6.71
N TYR A 574 -24.89 -15.99 -5.45
CA TYR A 574 -25.69 -16.40 -4.30
C TYR A 574 -27.03 -15.68 -4.26
N ALA A 575 -27.05 -14.37 -4.45
CA ALA A 575 -28.29 -13.60 -4.56
C ALA A 575 -29.18 -14.14 -5.67
N LYS A 576 -28.64 -14.25 -6.90
CA LYS A 576 -29.37 -14.74 -8.07
C LYS A 576 -29.95 -16.13 -7.87
N LYS A 577 -29.17 -17.06 -7.28
CA LYS A 577 -29.59 -18.44 -7.05
C LYS A 577 -30.66 -18.56 -5.99
N TYR A 578 -30.48 -17.87 -4.85
CA TYR A 578 -31.29 -18.15 -3.67
C TYR A 578 -32.50 -17.23 -3.52
N LEU A 579 -32.50 -15.99 -4.01
CA LEU A 579 -33.69 -15.12 -3.91
C LEU A 579 -34.94 -15.77 -4.53
N SER A 580 -34.86 -16.20 -5.77
CA SER A 580 -35.99 -16.85 -6.43
C SER A 580 -36.30 -18.26 -5.88
N LYS A 581 -35.29 -18.98 -5.40
CA LYS A 581 -35.45 -20.32 -4.83
C LYS A 581 -36.20 -20.29 -3.50
N VAL A 582 -35.81 -19.39 -2.63
CA VAL A 582 -36.39 -19.22 -1.29
C VAL A 582 -37.83 -18.74 -1.40
N ILE A 583 -38.12 -17.77 -2.30
CA ILE A 583 -39.51 -17.35 -2.55
C ILE A 583 -40.39 -18.53 -2.90
N ARG A 584 -39.94 -19.43 -3.80
CA ARG A 584 -40.70 -20.65 -4.15
C ARG A 584 -40.92 -21.54 -2.92
N TRP A 585 -39.92 -21.70 -2.07
CA TRP A 585 -40.08 -22.51 -0.84
C TRP A 585 -41.11 -21.92 0.11
N TYR A 586 -41.22 -20.62 0.22
CA TYR A 586 -42.27 -19.96 1.00
C TYR A 586 -43.64 -20.10 0.32
N ASP A 587 -43.75 -19.89 -0.98
CA ASP A 587 -45.01 -19.99 -1.74
C ASP A 587 -45.54 -21.42 -1.76
N GLU A 588 -44.68 -22.44 -1.93
CA GLU A 588 -45.06 -23.85 -2.03
C GLU A 588 -45.41 -24.49 -0.68
N SER A 589 -44.89 -23.99 0.44
CA SER A 589 -45.23 -24.52 1.76
C SER A 589 -46.71 -24.35 2.14
N PHE A 590 -47.45 -23.50 1.46
CA PHE A 590 -48.90 -23.40 1.57
C PHE A 590 -49.67 -24.53 0.83
N TYR A 591 -48.99 -25.31 -0.02
CA TYR A 591 -49.62 -26.35 -0.85
C TYR A 591 -49.29 -27.79 -0.44
N THR A 592 -48.34 -27.99 0.50
CA THR A 592 -47.89 -29.35 0.91
C THR A 592 -48.53 -29.86 2.20
N GLU A 593 -49.38 -29.08 2.86
CA GLU A 593 -50.22 -29.51 3.98
C GLU A 593 -51.67 -29.87 3.56
N GLY A 594 -51.87 -30.24 2.29
CA GLY A 594 -53.11 -30.72 1.74
C GLY A 594 -53.10 -32.19 1.43
#